data_e9d50e9c21ea03d11da47960cd6472bf
#
_entry.id   e9d50e9c21ea03d11da47960cd6472bf
#
_cell.length_a   1.000
_cell.length_b   1.000
_cell.length_c   1.000
_cell.angle_alpha   90.00
_cell.angle_beta   90.00
_cell.angle_gamma   90.00
#
_symmetry.space_group_name_H-M   'P 1'
#
loop_
_entity.id
_entity.type
_entity.pdbx_description
1 polymer ?
#
loop_
_entity_poly.entity_id
_entity_poly.type
_entity_poly.pdbx_seq_one_letter_code
_entity_poly.pdbx_strand_id
1 'polypeptide(L)'
;MSRENQKETNVIRTTLPSLSFVFPMYNEIGNVERCVAEALATGRKITSDLEIVLVDDASTDGCGALADQLAERHPEVKVMHHPKNRKLGGALRTGFAAATKDWVLYIDSDLPIEMDDALLAVPLTSNAEMVIGNRQGRAEGPKREIMSWVYNRLIRVLFGLNVRDVNFAFKLFRRSILERISLQSEGSFIDAELLIETHKAGFRIAELPLRYFERTAGVSTLGSGSVVVKILHEMADYRRAAALRPVRSAPAPPARP
;
A
#
# COMPACT_ATOMS: atom_id res chain seq x y z
N MET A 1 0.03 -51.22 4.68
CA MET A 1 -0.76 -50.07 5.11
C MET A 1 -0.12 -48.80 4.53
N SER A 2 -0.69 -48.35 3.46
CA SER A 2 -0.17 -47.30 2.59
C SER A 2 -0.35 -45.94 3.26
N ARG A 3 0.74 -45.16 3.42
CA ARG A 3 0.68 -43.74 3.72
C ARG A 3 0.36 -43.03 2.42
N GLU A 4 -0.90 -42.68 2.25
CA GLU A 4 -1.34 -41.75 1.21
C GLU A 4 -0.72 -40.39 1.47
N ASN A 5 0.18 -40.03 0.57
CA ASN A 5 0.80 -38.70 0.45
C ASN A 5 -0.31 -37.73 0.02
N GLN A 6 -0.92 -37.03 0.95
CA GLN A 6 -1.75 -35.82 0.63
C GLN A 6 -0.80 -34.78 0.04
N LYS A 7 -0.65 -34.80 -1.27
CA LYS A 7 -0.17 -33.64 -2.03
C LYS A 7 -1.25 -32.58 -1.90
N GLU A 8 -1.06 -31.62 -1.00
CA GLU A 8 -1.81 -30.36 -1.01
C GLU A 8 -1.64 -29.76 -2.41
N THR A 9 -2.68 -29.81 -3.21
CA THR A 9 -2.75 -29.14 -4.51
C THR A 9 -2.77 -27.64 -4.19
N ASN A 10 -1.65 -26.99 -4.40
CA ASN A 10 -1.52 -25.53 -4.24
C ASN A 10 -2.36 -24.90 -5.36
N VAL A 11 -3.63 -24.60 -5.07
CA VAL A 11 -4.55 -23.98 -6.02
C VAL A 11 -4.06 -22.54 -6.23
N ILE A 12 -3.46 -22.31 -7.39
CA ILE A 12 -3.05 -20.95 -7.79
C ILE A 12 -4.29 -20.09 -7.92
N ARG A 13 -4.42 -19.10 -7.06
CA ARG A 13 -5.54 -18.17 -7.08
C ARG A 13 -5.40 -17.23 -8.28
N THR A 14 -6.43 -17.11 -9.08
CA THR A 14 -6.50 -16.19 -10.24
C THR A 14 -7.43 -15.00 -10.00
N THR A 15 -8.26 -15.07 -8.95
CA THR A 15 -9.23 -14.02 -8.57
C THR A 15 -9.19 -13.81 -7.05
N LEU A 16 -9.66 -12.65 -6.61
CA LEU A 16 -9.92 -12.32 -5.20
C LEU A 16 -11.43 -12.33 -4.91
N PRO A 17 -11.84 -12.64 -3.67
CA PRO A 17 -13.26 -12.55 -3.28
C PRO A 17 -13.82 -11.15 -3.48
N SER A 18 -13.09 -10.14 -2.98
CA SER A 18 -13.42 -8.73 -3.11
C SER A 18 -12.17 -7.88 -2.97
N LEU A 19 -12.17 -6.65 -3.55
CA LEU A 19 -10.99 -5.78 -3.61
C LEU A 19 -11.36 -4.30 -3.44
N SER A 20 -10.68 -3.60 -2.51
CA SER A 20 -10.67 -2.15 -2.41
C SER A 20 -9.37 -1.60 -2.99
N PHE A 21 -9.45 -0.75 -4.02
CA PHE A 21 -8.33 0.13 -4.35
C PHE A 21 -8.34 1.34 -3.42
N VAL A 22 -7.17 1.79 -2.98
CA VAL A 22 -7.00 3.00 -2.17
C VAL A 22 -5.98 3.91 -2.84
N PHE A 23 -6.42 5.11 -3.21
CA PHE A 23 -5.59 6.14 -3.83
C PHE A 23 -5.56 7.40 -2.96
N PRO A 24 -4.43 7.73 -2.31
CA PRO A 24 -4.23 9.04 -1.71
C PRO A 24 -3.98 10.07 -2.81
N MET A 25 -4.64 11.23 -2.73
CA MET A 25 -4.55 12.28 -3.73
C MET A 25 -4.23 13.64 -3.06
N TYR A 26 -3.29 14.36 -3.64
CA TYR A 26 -3.05 15.76 -3.29
C TYR A 26 -2.52 16.52 -4.51
N ASN A 27 -3.38 17.36 -5.12
CA ASN A 27 -3.07 18.11 -6.35
C ASN A 27 -2.67 17.17 -7.51
N GLU A 28 -3.53 16.18 -7.79
CA GLU A 28 -3.32 15.14 -8.80
C GLU A 28 -4.40 15.17 -9.89
N ILE A 29 -4.95 16.34 -10.22
CA ILE A 29 -6.07 16.50 -11.18
C ILE A 29 -5.79 15.81 -12.52
N GLY A 30 -4.54 15.81 -13.00
CA GLY A 30 -4.15 15.17 -14.27
C GLY A 30 -4.13 13.64 -14.24
N ASN A 31 -4.25 13.02 -13.05
CA ASN A 31 -4.11 11.57 -12.88
C ASN A 31 -5.41 10.88 -12.43
N VAL A 32 -6.32 11.59 -11.76
CA VAL A 32 -7.50 11.00 -11.08
C VAL A 32 -8.39 10.20 -12.03
N GLU A 33 -8.74 10.77 -13.19
CA GLU A 33 -9.62 10.09 -14.16
C GLU A 33 -8.97 8.80 -14.69
N ARG A 34 -7.67 8.85 -14.99
CA ARG A 34 -6.90 7.69 -15.42
C ARG A 34 -6.83 6.62 -14.32
N CYS A 35 -6.57 7.02 -13.06
CA CYS A 35 -6.56 6.11 -11.92
C CYS A 35 -7.86 5.33 -11.80
N VAL A 36 -9.00 6.02 -11.85
CA VAL A 36 -10.31 5.38 -11.74
C VAL A 36 -10.57 4.46 -12.92
N ALA A 37 -10.30 4.91 -14.16
CA ALA A 37 -10.53 4.11 -15.35
C ALA A 37 -9.70 2.82 -15.36
N GLU A 38 -8.40 2.92 -15.06
CA GLU A 38 -7.50 1.77 -15.00
C GLU A 38 -7.84 0.84 -13.84
N ALA A 39 -8.17 1.38 -12.65
CA ALA A 39 -8.59 0.58 -11.50
C ALA A 39 -9.90 -0.20 -11.76
N LEU A 40 -10.89 0.41 -12.43
CA LEU A 40 -12.11 -0.28 -12.85
C LEU A 40 -11.81 -1.38 -13.87
N ALA A 41 -10.98 -1.09 -14.88
CA ALA A 41 -10.64 -2.05 -15.93
C ALA A 41 -9.88 -3.27 -15.37
N THR A 42 -8.86 -3.04 -14.56
CA THR A 42 -8.05 -4.11 -13.96
C THR A 42 -8.78 -4.80 -12.81
N GLY A 43 -9.46 -4.05 -11.96
CA GLY A 43 -10.20 -4.60 -10.81
C GLY A 43 -11.26 -5.60 -11.24
N ARG A 44 -11.99 -5.33 -12.32
CA ARG A 44 -13.01 -6.25 -12.89
C ARG A 44 -12.42 -7.55 -13.46
N LYS A 45 -11.10 -7.59 -13.76
CA LYS A 45 -10.39 -8.82 -14.11
C LYS A 45 -10.02 -9.63 -12.87
N ILE A 46 -9.88 -8.97 -11.70
CA ILE A 46 -9.46 -9.58 -10.42
C ILE A 46 -10.66 -10.08 -9.62
N THR A 47 -11.77 -9.32 -9.59
CA THR A 47 -12.93 -9.63 -8.76
C THR A 47 -14.23 -9.07 -9.36
N SER A 48 -15.36 -9.68 -8.98
CA SER A 48 -16.69 -9.14 -9.24
C SER A 48 -17.19 -8.17 -8.16
N ASP A 49 -16.52 -8.10 -7.01
CA ASP A 49 -16.89 -7.23 -5.88
C ASP A 49 -15.76 -6.21 -5.61
N LEU A 50 -15.85 -5.07 -6.30
CA LEU A 50 -14.86 -4.03 -6.38
C LEU A 50 -15.34 -2.75 -5.72
N GLU A 51 -14.42 -2.03 -5.04
CA GLU A 51 -14.59 -0.62 -4.68
C GLU A 51 -13.28 0.15 -4.91
N ILE A 52 -13.40 1.45 -5.11
CA ILE A 52 -12.29 2.39 -5.27
C ILE A 52 -12.48 3.50 -4.24
N VAL A 53 -11.52 3.68 -3.35
CA VAL A 53 -11.52 4.71 -2.33
C VAL A 53 -10.51 5.78 -2.73
N LEU A 54 -10.99 6.94 -3.11
CA LEU A 54 -10.19 8.13 -3.39
C LEU A 54 -10.13 8.98 -2.11
N VAL A 55 -8.93 9.35 -1.67
CA VAL A 55 -8.76 10.22 -0.50
C VAL A 55 -8.14 11.54 -0.94
N ASP A 56 -8.96 12.56 -1.03
CA ASP A 56 -8.52 13.92 -1.34
C ASP A 56 -8.00 14.61 -0.07
N ASP A 57 -6.69 14.79 -0.01
CA ASP A 57 -5.98 15.36 1.13
C ASP A 57 -5.94 16.92 1.09
N ALA A 58 -7.12 17.53 0.90
CA ALA A 58 -7.32 18.97 0.77
C ALA A 58 -6.62 19.57 -0.46
N SER A 59 -6.84 18.98 -1.63
CA SER A 59 -6.34 19.50 -2.91
C SER A 59 -6.93 20.87 -3.26
N THR A 60 -6.16 21.68 -3.97
CA THR A 60 -6.52 23.03 -4.41
C THR A 60 -6.60 23.19 -5.92
N ASP A 61 -6.28 22.12 -6.67
CA ASP A 61 -6.22 22.11 -8.14
C ASP A 61 -7.53 21.69 -8.83
N GLY A 62 -8.57 21.35 -8.04
CA GLY A 62 -9.84 20.84 -8.55
C GLY A 62 -9.96 19.32 -8.56
N CYS A 63 -8.92 18.61 -8.11
CA CYS A 63 -8.88 17.14 -8.01
C CYS A 63 -10.08 16.59 -7.23
N GLY A 64 -10.42 17.18 -6.07
CA GLY A 64 -11.55 16.74 -5.25
C GLY A 64 -12.89 16.81 -5.99
N ALA A 65 -13.16 17.94 -6.68
CA ALA A 65 -14.40 18.10 -7.44
C ALA A 65 -14.48 17.10 -8.63
N LEU A 66 -13.36 16.78 -9.27
CA LEU A 66 -13.31 15.75 -10.32
C LEU A 66 -13.57 14.36 -9.72
N ALA A 67 -13.02 14.06 -8.55
CA ALA A 67 -13.26 12.80 -7.85
C ALA A 67 -14.74 12.61 -7.52
N ASP A 68 -15.44 13.64 -7.06
CA ASP A 68 -16.88 13.62 -6.80
C ASP A 68 -17.69 13.31 -8.07
N GLN A 69 -17.35 13.95 -9.19
CA GLN A 69 -17.99 13.67 -10.48
C GLN A 69 -17.77 12.22 -10.93
N LEU A 70 -16.60 11.63 -10.63
CA LEU A 70 -16.33 10.23 -10.94
C LEU A 70 -17.15 9.30 -10.03
N ALA A 71 -17.32 9.63 -8.75
CA ALA A 71 -18.16 8.88 -7.84
C ALA A 71 -19.66 8.92 -8.26
N GLU A 72 -20.15 10.03 -8.80
CA GLU A 72 -21.50 10.10 -9.37
C GLU A 72 -21.70 9.18 -10.59
N ARG A 73 -20.64 8.96 -11.38
CA ARG A 73 -20.68 8.12 -12.61
C ARG A 73 -20.42 6.64 -12.33
N HIS A 74 -19.69 6.33 -11.28
CA HIS A 74 -19.23 4.99 -10.95
C HIS A 74 -19.59 4.60 -9.52
N PRO A 75 -20.59 3.73 -9.30
CA PRO A 75 -21.07 3.36 -7.97
C PRO A 75 -20.00 2.64 -7.13
N GLU A 76 -18.95 2.11 -7.77
CA GLU A 76 -17.80 1.50 -7.10
C GLU A 76 -16.87 2.54 -6.46
N VAL A 77 -16.97 3.83 -6.85
CA VAL A 77 -16.07 4.90 -6.38
C VAL A 77 -16.64 5.58 -5.15
N LYS A 78 -15.80 5.75 -4.12
CA LYS A 78 -16.05 6.53 -2.91
C LYS A 78 -15.00 7.61 -2.77
N VAL A 79 -15.40 8.80 -2.35
CA VAL A 79 -14.48 9.91 -2.10
C VAL A 79 -14.49 10.28 -0.63
N MET A 80 -13.30 10.48 -0.07
CA MET A 80 -13.09 10.96 1.30
C MET A 80 -12.31 12.26 1.23
N HIS A 81 -12.89 13.37 1.72
CA HIS A 81 -12.22 14.68 1.73
C HIS A 81 -11.66 15.00 3.10
N HIS A 82 -10.43 15.50 3.15
CA HIS A 82 -9.87 16.10 4.34
C HIS A 82 -10.10 17.63 4.35
N PRO A 83 -10.45 18.22 5.49
CA PRO A 83 -10.59 19.68 5.60
C PRO A 83 -9.23 20.40 5.58
N LYS A 84 -8.13 19.67 5.78
CA LYS A 84 -6.75 20.16 5.73
C LYS A 84 -5.82 19.01 5.36
N ASN A 85 -4.69 19.34 4.74
CA ASN A 85 -3.68 18.36 4.37
C ASN A 85 -3.15 17.60 5.60
N ARG A 86 -3.26 16.27 5.58
CA ARG A 86 -2.80 15.34 6.61
C ARG A 86 -1.64 14.47 6.14
N LYS A 87 -1.06 14.81 4.99
CA LYS A 87 0.03 14.10 4.34
C LYS A 87 -0.32 12.66 3.97
N LEU A 88 0.65 11.94 3.40
CA LEU A 88 0.47 10.57 2.90
C LEU A 88 -0.12 9.63 3.97
N GLY A 89 0.45 9.64 5.17
CA GLY A 89 0.00 8.74 6.24
C GLY A 89 -1.42 9.02 6.70
N GLY A 90 -1.80 10.30 6.83
CA GLY A 90 -3.17 10.69 7.15
C GLY A 90 -4.16 10.25 6.07
N ALA A 91 -3.82 10.44 4.79
CA ALA A 91 -4.63 10.01 3.66
C ALA A 91 -4.78 8.48 3.61
N LEU A 92 -3.69 7.73 3.74
CA LEU A 92 -3.72 6.26 3.75
C LEU A 92 -4.53 5.71 4.92
N ARG A 93 -4.37 6.26 6.13
CA ARG A 93 -5.16 5.83 7.30
C ARG A 93 -6.65 6.03 7.07
N THR A 94 -7.04 7.15 6.45
CA THR A 94 -8.44 7.41 6.10
C THR A 94 -8.93 6.44 5.03
N GLY A 95 -8.15 6.21 3.97
CA GLY A 95 -8.50 5.27 2.91
C GLY A 95 -8.61 3.83 3.40
N PHE A 96 -7.68 3.38 4.24
CA PHE A 96 -7.72 2.05 4.84
C PHE A 96 -8.92 1.86 5.79
N ALA A 97 -9.29 2.90 6.53
CA ALA A 97 -10.49 2.87 7.39
C ALA A 97 -11.79 2.83 6.58
N ALA A 98 -11.81 3.44 5.38
CA ALA A 98 -12.96 3.45 4.48
C ALA A 98 -13.08 2.18 3.62
N ALA A 99 -12.00 1.42 3.46
CA ALA A 99 -11.98 0.17 2.70
C ALA A 99 -12.79 -0.92 3.38
N THR A 100 -13.72 -1.55 2.63
CA THR A 100 -14.66 -2.55 3.17
C THR A 100 -14.43 -3.96 2.64
N LYS A 101 -13.65 -4.13 1.56
CA LYS A 101 -13.45 -5.41 0.91
C LYS A 101 -12.39 -6.28 1.62
N ASP A 102 -12.34 -7.58 1.30
CA ASP A 102 -11.42 -8.54 1.92
C ASP A 102 -9.95 -8.23 1.66
N TRP A 103 -9.67 -7.68 0.48
CA TRP A 103 -8.35 -7.27 0.07
C TRP A 103 -8.30 -5.77 -0.20
N VAL A 104 -7.16 -5.17 0.14
CA VAL A 104 -6.88 -3.75 -0.10
C VAL A 104 -5.65 -3.66 -0.98
N LEU A 105 -5.74 -2.91 -2.07
CA LEU A 105 -4.60 -2.55 -2.91
C LEU A 105 -4.37 -1.03 -2.83
N TYR A 106 -3.28 -0.66 -2.20
CA TYR A 106 -2.78 0.71 -2.17
C TYR A 106 -1.80 0.94 -3.31
N ILE A 107 -2.05 1.99 -4.08
CA ILE A 107 -1.18 2.51 -5.13
C ILE A 107 -1.22 4.04 -5.08
N ASP A 108 -0.10 4.73 -5.36
CA ASP A 108 -0.08 6.18 -5.54
C ASP A 108 -0.86 6.59 -6.78
N SER A 109 -1.53 7.74 -6.73
CA SER A 109 -2.40 8.24 -7.79
C SER A 109 -1.67 8.65 -9.08
N ASP A 110 -0.34 8.77 -9.05
CA ASP A 110 0.49 9.01 -10.24
C ASP A 110 0.77 7.74 -11.06
N LEU A 111 0.26 6.59 -10.61
CA LEU A 111 0.38 5.28 -11.26
C LEU A 111 1.82 4.94 -11.66
N PRO A 112 2.70 4.63 -10.68
CA PRO A 112 4.10 4.34 -10.93
C PRO A 112 4.35 2.98 -11.58
N ILE A 113 3.29 2.24 -11.88
CA ILE A 113 3.27 0.91 -12.52
C ILE A 113 2.17 0.84 -13.57
N GLU A 114 2.21 -0.17 -14.44
CA GLU A 114 1.03 -0.57 -15.21
C GLU A 114 -0.01 -1.17 -14.25
N MET A 115 -1.26 -0.69 -14.30
CA MET A 115 -2.28 -1.18 -13.35
C MET A 115 -2.52 -2.69 -13.48
N ASP A 116 -2.40 -3.25 -14.67
CA ASP A 116 -2.53 -4.70 -14.93
C ASP A 116 -1.41 -5.54 -14.26
N ASP A 117 -0.32 -4.94 -13.80
CA ASP A 117 0.67 -5.62 -12.96
C ASP A 117 0.06 -6.13 -11.64
N ALA A 118 -1.07 -5.56 -11.19
CA ALA A 118 -1.81 -6.05 -10.04
C ALA A 118 -2.29 -7.51 -10.22
N LEU A 119 -2.52 -7.94 -11.46
CA LEU A 119 -2.88 -9.34 -11.77
C LEU A 119 -1.76 -10.31 -11.37
N LEU A 120 -0.49 -9.88 -11.45
CA LEU A 120 0.67 -10.70 -11.08
C LEU A 120 0.75 -10.91 -9.55
N ALA A 121 0.14 -10.04 -8.76
CA ALA A 121 0.12 -10.16 -7.30
C ALA A 121 -0.91 -11.19 -6.81
N VAL A 122 -2.00 -11.40 -7.55
CA VAL A 122 -3.12 -12.26 -7.13
C VAL A 122 -2.68 -13.70 -6.82
N PRO A 123 -1.88 -14.39 -7.64
CA PRO A 123 -1.41 -15.74 -7.35
C PRO A 123 -0.62 -15.84 -6.03
N LEU A 124 0.15 -14.79 -5.68
CA LEU A 124 0.97 -14.75 -4.47
C LEU A 124 0.13 -14.69 -3.19
N THR A 125 -1.12 -14.24 -3.28
CA THR A 125 -2.07 -14.18 -2.14
C THR A 125 -2.47 -15.56 -1.61
N SER A 126 -2.17 -16.63 -2.33
CA SER A 126 -2.34 -18.01 -1.85
C SER A 126 -1.37 -18.36 -0.72
N ASN A 127 -0.19 -17.72 -0.68
CA ASN A 127 0.88 -18.03 0.26
C ASN A 127 1.28 -16.86 1.18
N ALA A 128 0.71 -15.67 0.96
CA ALA A 128 1.01 -14.48 1.75
C ALA A 128 -0.25 -13.65 2.00
N GLU A 129 -0.31 -13.04 3.15
CA GLU A 129 -1.38 -12.12 3.52
C GLU A 129 -1.12 -10.69 3.01
N MET A 130 0.12 -10.40 2.61
CA MET A 130 0.52 -9.15 1.97
C MET A 130 1.48 -9.42 0.82
N VAL A 131 1.25 -8.76 -0.31
CA VAL A 131 2.15 -8.74 -1.47
C VAL A 131 2.57 -7.29 -1.69
N ILE A 132 3.88 -7.04 -1.71
CA ILE A 132 4.44 -5.72 -1.95
C ILE A 132 5.24 -5.69 -3.24
N GLY A 133 5.16 -4.58 -3.95
CA GLY A 133 6.01 -4.34 -5.10
C GLY A 133 7.45 -4.04 -4.68
N ASN A 134 8.41 -4.38 -5.53
CA ASN A 134 9.75 -3.81 -5.50
C ASN A 134 10.15 -3.35 -6.90
N ARG A 135 10.74 -2.15 -6.96
CA ARG A 135 11.09 -1.49 -8.23
C ARG A 135 12.19 -2.21 -8.98
N GLN A 136 11.93 -2.52 -10.25
CA GLN A 136 12.95 -2.95 -11.20
C GLN A 136 13.25 -1.82 -12.21
N GLY A 137 14.52 -1.69 -12.62
CA GLY A 137 14.92 -0.74 -13.66
C GLY A 137 14.94 0.72 -13.17
N ARG A 138 15.55 1.00 -12.02
CA ARG A 138 15.68 2.36 -11.49
C ARG A 138 16.49 3.25 -12.42
N ALA A 139 15.85 4.30 -12.96
CA ALA A 139 16.51 5.39 -13.68
C ALA A 139 16.80 6.63 -12.79
N GLU A 140 16.57 6.54 -11.48
CA GLU A 140 16.49 7.69 -10.55
C GLU A 140 17.84 8.29 -10.12
N GLY A 141 18.96 7.85 -10.68
CA GLY A 141 20.30 8.34 -10.39
C GLY A 141 20.91 7.81 -9.06
N PRO A 142 22.26 7.77 -8.99
CA PRO A 142 22.98 7.03 -7.93
C PRO A 142 22.74 7.57 -6.51
N LYS A 143 22.50 8.87 -6.36
CA LYS A 143 22.26 9.49 -5.05
C LYS A 143 20.97 8.97 -4.40
N ARG A 144 19.91 8.83 -5.19
CA ARG A 144 18.60 8.35 -4.69
C ARG A 144 18.63 6.85 -4.40
N GLU A 145 19.39 6.09 -5.18
CA GLU A 145 19.63 4.66 -4.93
C GLU A 145 20.35 4.43 -3.61
N ILE A 146 21.44 5.17 -3.35
CA ILE A 146 22.17 5.09 -2.10
C ILE A 146 21.27 5.43 -0.90
N MET A 147 20.51 6.52 -0.99
CA MET A 147 19.59 6.91 0.09
C MET A 147 18.51 5.86 0.35
N SER A 148 17.91 5.30 -0.68
CA SER A 148 16.96 4.20 -0.57
C SER A 148 17.59 2.94 0.03
N TRP A 149 18.79 2.59 -0.38
CA TRP A 149 19.53 1.46 0.18
C TRP A 149 19.84 1.67 1.67
N VAL A 150 20.34 2.86 2.06
CA VAL A 150 20.58 3.19 3.48
C VAL A 150 19.29 3.09 4.28
N TYR A 151 18.19 3.65 3.78
CA TYR A 151 16.89 3.59 4.45
C TYR A 151 16.39 2.16 4.64
N ASN A 152 16.37 1.35 3.58
CA ASN A 152 15.94 -0.05 3.66
C ASN A 152 16.86 -0.86 4.60
N ARG A 153 18.18 -0.57 4.59
CA ARG A 153 19.12 -1.20 5.52
C ARG A 153 18.84 -0.84 6.98
N LEU A 154 18.50 0.43 7.24
CA LEU A 154 18.15 0.91 8.56
C LEU A 154 16.87 0.26 9.08
N ILE A 155 15.82 0.18 8.26
CA ILE A 155 14.56 -0.52 8.59
C ILE A 155 14.84 -2.00 8.92
N ARG A 156 15.65 -2.67 8.11
CA ARG A 156 16.03 -4.07 8.37
C ARG A 156 16.72 -4.25 9.72
N VAL A 157 17.72 -3.41 10.03
CA VAL A 157 18.49 -3.53 11.28
C VAL A 157 17.65 -3.18 12.51
N LEU A 158 16.83 -2.14 12.43
CA LEU A 158 16.06 -1.65 13.58
C LEU A 158 14.79 -2.45 13.88
N PHE A 159 14.17 -3.04 12.85
CA PHE A 159 12.86 -3.68 12.97
C PHE A 159 12.83 -5.15 12.49
N GLY A 160 13.95 -5.69 12.03
CA GLY A 160 14.01 -7.08 11.54
C GLY A 160 13.30 -7.30 10.20
N LEU A 161 12.78 -6.26 9.57
CA LEU A 161 12.03 -6.34 8.33
C LEU A 161 12.96 -6.53 7.13
N ASN A 162 12.91 -7.71 6.50
CA ASN A 162 13.76 -8.06 5.37
C ASN A 162 12.99 -7.94 4.05
N VAL A 163 12.77 -6.71 3.58
CA VAL A 163 12.18 -6.40 2.28
C VAL A 163 13.11 -5.52 1.45
N ARG A 164 12.96 -5.54 0.12
CA ARG A 164 13.85 -4.84 -0.81
C ARG A 164 13.49 -3.39 -1.00
N ASP A 165 12.19 -3.05 -1.00
CA ASP A 165 11.71 -1.70 -1.25
C ASP A 165 10.51 -1.37 -0.37
N VAL A 166 10.78 -0.68 0.75
CA VAL A 166 9.78 -0.31 1.76
C VAL A 166 8.80 0.73 1.24
N ASN A 167 9.31 1.72 0.49
CA ASN A 167 8.55 2.92 0.12
C ASN A 167 7.91 2.83 -1.27
N PHE A 168 7.90 1.66 -1.89
CA PHE A 168 7.20 1.52 -3.17
C PHE A 168 5.70 1.42 -2.96
N ALA A 169 4.96 2.30 -3.59
CA ALA A 169 3.50 2.40 -3.46
C ALA A 169 2.78 1.33 -4.29
N PHE A 170 3.02 0.08 -3.99
CA PHE A 170 2.23 -1.07 -4.40
C PHE A 170 2.15 -2.05 -3.24
N LYS A 171 1.00 -2.11 -2.58
CA LYS A 171 0.79 -3.01 -1.46
C LYS A 171 -0.62 -3.62 -1.53
N LEU A 172 -0.69 -4.90 -1.92
CA LEU A 172 -1.92 -5.71 -1.91
C LEU A 172 -1.94 -6.52 -0.61
N PHE A 173 -2.95 -6.34 0.24
CA PHE A 173 -2.98 -7.02 1.53
C PHE A 173 -4.40 -7.33 1.99
N ARG A 174 -4.53 -8.32 2.88
CA ARG A 174 -5.81 -8.65 3.51
C ARG A 174 -6.24 -7.53 4.44
N ARG A 175 -7.50 -7.08 4.34
CA ARG A 175 -8.07 -6.05 5.22
C ARG A 175 -7.98 -6.46 6.70
N SER A 176 -8.05 -7.75 7.01
CA SER A 176 -7.91 -8.27 8.38
C SER A 176 -6.56 -7.92 9.04
N ILE A 177 -5.53 -7.55 8.28
CA ILE A 177 -4.28 -6.99 8.83
C ILE A 177 -4.57 -5.70 9.58
N LEU A 178 -5.41 -4.81 9.02
CA LEU A 178 -5.76 -3.52 9.63
C LEU A 178 -6.49 -3.68 10.97
N GLU A 179 -7.16 -4.80 11.19
CA GLU A 179 -7.84 -5.11 12.46
C GLU A 179 -6.86 -5.47 13.58
N ARG A 180 -5.63 -5.88 13.21
CA ARG A 180 -4.60 -6.34 14.16
C ARG A 180 -3.48 -5.34 14.39
N ILE A 181 -3.35 -4.36 13.53
CA ILE A 181 -2.30 -3.34 13.61
C ILE A 181 -2.89 -1.98 13.94
N SER A 182 -2.04 -1.04 14.34
CA SER A 182 -2.46 0.34 14.59
C SER A 182 -1.46 1.28 13.94
N LEU A 183 -1.89 1.95 12.88
CA LEU A 183 -1.09 2.92 12.14
C LEU A 183 -1.29 4.31 12.73
N GLN A 184 -0.20 5.06 12.94
CA GLN A 184 -0.22 6.39 13.57
C GLN A 184 0.49 7.45 12.76
N SER A 185 1.44 7.06 11.90
CA SER A 185 2.22 8.01 11.10
C SER A 185 1.32 8.86 10.20
N GLU A 186 1.56 10.15 10.19
CA GLU A 186 0.89 11.10 9.29
C GLU A 186 1.73 11.35 8.03
N GLY A 187 3.04 11.14 8.08
CA GLY A 187 3.97 11.37 6.98
C GLY A 187 4.32 10.12 6.18
N SER A 188 5.47 10.19 5.50
CA SER A 188 5.94 9.13 4.60
C SER A 188 6.45 7.86 5.31
N PHE A 189 6.63 7.91 6.64
CA PHE A 189 6.98 6.71 7.40
C PHE A 189 5.85 5.69 7.46
N ILE A 190 4.63 6.06 7.07
CA ILE A 190 3.45 5.17 7.01
C ILE A 190 3.71 3.89 6.21
N ASP A 191 4.48 3.98 5.12
CA ASP A 191 4.85 2.82 4.30
C ASP A 191 5.66 1.79 5.10
N ALA A 192 6.65 2.27 5.85
CA ALA A 192 7.43 1.43 6.74
C ALA A 192 6.62 0.93 7.92
N GLU A 193 5.81 1.79 8.54
CA GLU A 193 4.97 1.43 9.68
C GLU A 193 4.00 0.28 9.32
N LEU A 194 3.33 0.36 8.17
CA LEU A 194 2.45 -0.69 7.69
C LEU A 194 3.18 -2.04 7.58
N LEU A 195 4.36 -2.06 6.97
CA LEU A 195 5.13 -3.28 6.80
C LEU A 195 5.68 -3.82 8.12
N ILE A 196 6.19 -2.94 8.99
CA ILE A 196 6.73 -3.30 10.30
C ILE A 196 5.64 -3.90 11.18
N GLU A 197 4.48 -3.26 11.26
CA GLU A 197 3.36 -3.74 12.06
C GLU A 197 2.78 -5.05 11.51
N THR A 198 2.68 -5.19 10.18
CA THR A 198 2.29 -6.44 9.51
C THR A 198 3.24 -7.59 9.85
N HIS A 199 4.56 -7.34 9.77
CA HIS A 199 5.58 -8.33 10.12
C HIS A 199 5.53 -8.72 11.60
N LYS A 200 5.42 -7.75 12.51
CA LYS A 200 5.28 -7.98 13.96
C LYS A 200 4.01 -8.76 14.32
N ALA A 201 2.93 -8.55 13.58
CA ALA A 201 1.69 -9.29 13.76
C ALA A 201 1.75 -10.74 13.21
N GLY A 202 2.90 -11.16 12.66
CA GLY A 202 3.15 -12.53 12.19
C GLY A 202 2.59 -12.86 10.81
N PHE A 203 2.15 -11.87 10.05
CA PHE A 203 1.68 -12.08 8.67
C PHE A 203 2.84 -12.24 7.69
N ARG A 204 2.62 -13.06 6.67
CA ARG A 204 3.62 -13.30 5.62
C ARG A 204 3.54 -12.22 4.56
N ILE A 205 4.72 -11.72 4.18
CA ILE A 205 4.89 -10.70 3.15
C ILE A 205 5.62 -11.34 1.98
N ALA A 206 5.02 -11.32 0.78
CA ALA A 206 5.66 -11.69 -0.46
C ALA A 206 6.09 -10.44 -1.24
N GLU A 207 7.17 -10.55 -2.00
CA GLU A 207 7.67 -9.45 -2.84
C GLU A 207 7.43 -9.79 -4.31
N LEU A 208 6.95 -8.80 -5.06
CA LEU A 208 6.71 -8.86 -6.50
C LEU A 208 7.60 -7.83 -7.21
N PRO A 209 8.53 -8.26 -8.06
CA PRO A 209 9.30 -7.31 -8.87
C PRO A 209 8.41 -6.67 -9.94
N LEU A 210 8.35 -5.34 -9.95
CA LEU A 210 7.52 -4.55 -10.86
C LEU A 210 8.37 -3.54 -11.62
N ARG A 211 8.04 -3.30 -12.89
CA ARG A 211 8.64 -2.23 -13.66
C ARG A 211 8.13 -0.89 -13.12
N TYR A 212 9.05 -0.01 -12.78
CA TYR A 212 8.74 1.33 -12.30
C TYR A 212 8.74 2.31 -13.47
N PHE A 213 7.70 3.14 -13.54
CA PHE A 213 7.61 4.26 -14.47
C PHE A 213 7.79 5.56 -13.70
N GLU A 214 8.64 6.43 -14.24
CA GLU A 214 8.81 7.76 -13.66
C GLU A 214 7.52 8.58 -13.83
N ARG A 215 7.26 9.45 -12.86
CA ARG A 215 6.14 10.39 -12.90
C ARG A 215 6.20 11.23 -14.16
N THR A 216 5.10 11.28 -14.89
CA THR A 216 4.94 12.15 -16.05
C THR A 216 4.51 13.58 -15.65
N ALA A 217 3.98 13.76 -14.43
CA ALA A 217 3.53 15.05 -13.89
C ALA A 217 3.80 15.12 -12.37
N GLY A 218 3.91 16.34 -11.81
CA GLY A 218 4.07 16.59 -10.38
C GLY A 218 5.53 16.75 -9.92
N VAL A 219 5.73 17.32 -8.72
CA VAL A 219 7.04 17.54 -8.11
C VAL A 219 7.29 16.47 -7.06
N SER A 220 8.39 15.71 -7.20
CA SER A 220 8.82 14.72 -6.20
C SER A 220 9.15 15.43 -4.87
N THR A 221 8.37 15.16 -3.82
CA THR A 221 8.61 15.69 -2.48
C THR A 221 9.70 14.94 -1.73
N LEU A 222 10.08 13.72 -2.16
CA LEU A 222 11.02 12.83 -1.44
C LEU A 222 12.50 13.10 -1.70
N GLY A 223 12.86 14.03 -2.60
CA GLY A 223 14.26 14.27 -3.02
C GLY A 223 15.08 15.23 -2.14
N SER A 224 14.51 15.87 -1.13
CA SER A 224 15.21 16.85 -0.29
C SER A 224 15.76 16.23 1.00
N GLY A 225 16.95 16.66 1.44
CA GLY A 225 17.54 16.21 2.72
C GLY A 225 16.64 16.46 3.94
N SER A 226 15.74 17.46 3.86
CA SER A 226 14.75 17.73 4.90
C SER A 226 13.71 16.62 5.08
N VAL A 227 13.38 15.89 4.01
CA VAL A 227 12.44 14.76 4.07
C VAL A 227 13.06 13.57 4.77
N VAL A 228 14.35 13.29 4.52
CA VAL A 228 15.07 12.21 5.23
C VAL A 228 15.10 12.47 6.73
N VAL A 229 15.40 13.71 7.13
CA VAL A 229 15.37 14.09 8.55
C VAL A 229 13.97 13.91 9.16
N LYS A 230 12.91 14.28 8.44
CA LYS A 230 11.53 14.06 8.89
C LYS A 230 11.20 12.57 9.06
N ILE A 231 11.58 11.74 8.11
CA ILE A 231 11.38 10.28 8.19
C ILE A 231 12.13 9.70 9.40
N LEU A 232 13.36 10.15 9.68
CA LEU A 232 14.12 9.70 10.84
C LEU A 232 13.46 10.13 12.16
N HIS A 233 12.88 11.34 12.23
CA HIS A 233 12.10 11.76 13.41
C HIS A 233 10.82 10.92 13.56
N GLU A 234 10.04 10.72 12.51
CA GLU A 234 8.85 9.86 12.54
C GLU A 234 9.19 8.43 12.99
N MET A 235 10.31 7.89 12.53
CA MET A 235 10.81 6.59 12.97
C MET A 235 11.21 6.57 14.44
N ALA A 236 11.85 7.62 14.95
CA ALA A 236 12.19 7.74 16.36
C ALA A 236 10.94 7.85 17.23
N ASP A 237 9.94 8.63 16.83
CA ASP A 237 8.66 8.78 17.51
C ASP A 237 7.88 7.47 17.51
N TYR A 238 7.85 6.75 16.39
CA TYR A 238 7.28 5.42 16.32
C TYR A 238 7.94 4.45 17.31
N ARG A 239 9.28 4.44 17.42
CA ARG A 239 9.98 3.56 18.38
C ARG A 239 9.65 3.91 19.82
N ARG A 240 9.58 5.20 20.15
CA ARG A 240 9.17 5.67 21.49
C ARG A 240 7.74 5.22 21.81
N ALA A 241 6.82 5.44 20.90
CA ALA A 241 5.43 5.02 21.05
C ALA A 241 5.30 3.50 21.14
N ALA A 242 6.04 2.74 20.34
CA ALA A 242 6.05 1.28 20.36
C ALA A 242 6.60 0.71 21.68
N ALA A 243 7.60 1.36 22.30
CA ALA A 243 8.16 0.95 23.59
C ALA A 243 7.17 1.15 24.76
N LEU A 244 6.22 2.06 24.60
CA LEU A 244 5.19 2.35 25.62
C LEU A 244 3.91 1.52 25.43
N ARG A 245 3.77 0.80 24.32
CA ARG A 245 2.60 -0.07 24.07
C ARG A 245 2.72 -1.36 24.91
N PRO A 246 1.66 -1.77 25.62
CA PRO A 246 1.66 -3.09 26.23
C PRO A 246 1.81 -4.14 25.13
N VAL A 247 2.64 -5.15 25.39
CA VAL A 247 2.82 -6.30 24.49
C VAL A 247 1.45 -6.97 24.33
N ARG A 248 0.77 -6.69 23.24
CA ARG A 248 -0.40 -7.49 22.86
C ARG A 248 0.14 -8.87 22.48
N SER A 249 -0.20 -9.88 23.27
CA SER A 249 0.06 -11.28 22.90
C SER A 249 -0.45 -11.48 21.48
N ALA A 250 0.46 -11.90 20.59
CA ALA A 250 0.08 -12.22 19.22
C ALA A 250 -1.04 -13.26 19.26
N PRO A 251 -2.25 -12.96 18.77
CA PRO A 251 -3.25 -14.00 18.59
C PRO A 251 -2.73 -15.02 17.58
N ALA A 252 -3.09 -16.28 17.77
CA ALA A 252 -2.69 -17.37 16.88
C ALA A 252 -2.92 -16.96 15.40
N PRO A 253 -2.01 -17.35 14.48
CA PRO A 253 -2.19 -17.12 13.06
C PRO A 253 -3.56 -17.68 12.64
N PRO A 254 -4.26 -17.02 11.69
CA PRO A 254 -5.55 -17.50 11.23
C PRO A 254 -5.40 -18.95 10.76
N ALA A 255 -6.35 -19.80 11.14
CA ALA A 255 -6.42 -21.18 10.66
C ALA A 255 -6.38 -21.15 9.12
N ARG A 256 -5.56 -22.02 8.53
CA ARG A 256 -5.48 -22.19 7.08
C ARG A 256 -6.85 -22.64 6.57
N PRO A 257 -7.37 -22.04 5.48
CA PRO A 257 -8.55 -22.57 4.82
C PRO A 257 -8.28 -23.94 4.23
#